data_a46621be78465040e20c3a6e6670618f
#
_entry.id   a46621be78465040e20c3a6e6670618f
#
_cell.length_a   1.000
_cell.length_b   1.000
_cell.length_c   1.000
_cell.angle_alpha   90.00
_cell.angle_beta   90.00
_cell.angle_gamma   90.00
#
_symmetry.space_group_name_H-M   'P 1'
#
loop_
_entity.id
_entity.type
_entity.pdbx_description
1 polymer ?
#
loop_
_entity_poly.entity_id
_entity_poly.type
_entity_poly.pdbx_seq_one_letter_code
_entity_poly.pdbx_strand_id
1 'polypeptide(L)'
;MRIEKIITFTAALALVIMLLLTAVAQAVFGDIGYFRDEFEKYDVTQNIDMEMDDIMYVMDELMDYLHGDRNDLENIVTEVDGETRDFFSEREKVHMADCKALFDGGFAIRKAAAVIFAALTVALAVKKKFSLDRLIKYSAVVSGIILAVALVIGILAAVDFNACFI
;
A
#
# COMPACT_ATOMS: atom_id res chain seq x y z
N MET A 1 23.69 -5.97 -27.36
CA MET A 1 22.27 -6.00 -27.82
C MET A 1 21.35 -6.86 -26.90
N ARG A 2 21.65 -8.08 -26.52
CA ARG A 2 20.83 -8.88 -25.57
C ARG A 2 20.86 -8.34 -24.15
N ILE A 3 22.03 -8.03 -23.62
CA ILE A 3 22.23 -7.53 -22.23
C ILE A 3 21.50 -6.18 -22.02
N GLU A 4 21.58 -5.27 -22.98
CA GLU A 4 20.89 -3.97 -22.89
C GLU A 4 19.36 -4.11 -22.81
N LYS A 5 18.79 -5.08 -23.52
CA LYS A 5 17.35 -5.38 -23.45
C LYS A 5 16.96 -5.91 -22.08
N ILE A 6 17.77 -6.81 -21.50
CA ILE A 6 17.55 -7.36 -20.15
C ILE A 6 17.62 -6.24 -19.12
N ILE A 7 18.67 -5.40 -19.17
CA ILE A 7 18.83 -4.27 -18.23
C ILE A 7 17.64 -3.31 -18.34
N THR A 8 17.20 -2.97 -19.57
CA THR A 8 16.05 -2.07 -19.76
C THR A 8 14.75 -2.71 -19.25
N PHE A 9 14.56 -4.01 -19.46
CA PHE A 9 13.39 -4.73 -18.93
C PHE A 9 13.38 -4.76 -17.40
N THR A 10 14.53 -5.04 -16.77
CA THR A 10 14.65 -5.02 -15.31
C THR A 10 14.41 -3.62 -14.74
N ALA A 11 14.90 -2.57 -15.43
CA ALA A 11 14.62 -1.19 -15.06
C ALA A 11 13.12 -0.86 -15.17
N ALA A 12 12.46 -1.32 -16.24
CA ALA A 12 11.01 -1.14 -16.42
C ALA A 12 10.20 -1.87 -15.34
N LEU A 13 10.58 -3.10 -15.00
CA LEU A 13 9.96 -3.85 -13.90
C LEU A 13 10.10 -3.12 -12.57
N ALA A 14 11.30 -2.65 -12.24
CA ALA A 14 11.56 -1.90 -11.02
C ALA A 14 10.75 -0.58 -10.99
N LEU A 15 10.66 0.14 -12.12
CA LEU A 15 9.83 1.34 -12.23
C LEU A 15 8.36 1.05 -11.94
N VAL A 16 7.80 0.01 -12.55
CA VAL A 16 6.38 -0.32 -12.38
C VAL A 16 6.08 -0.73 -10.94
N ILE A 17 6.94 -1.55 -10.31
CA ILE A 17 6.81 -1.93 -8.90
C ILE A 17 6.87 -0.69 -8.00
N MET A 18 7.85 0.19 -8.21
CA MET A 18 7.98 1.44 -7.46
C MET A 18 6.73 2.30 -7.57
N LEU A 19 6.21 2.51 -8.78
CA LEU A 19 5.02 3.33 -9.01
C LEU A 19 3.76 2.70 -8.41
N LEU A 20 3.58 1.39 -8.55
CA LEU A 20 2.45 0.67 -7.98
C LEU A 20 2.43 0.80 -6.45
N LEU A 21 3.55 0.51 -5.78
CA LEU A 21 3.64 0.61 -4.32
C LEU A 21 3.55 2.06 -3.83
N THR A 22 3.98 3.04 -4.65
CA THR A 22 3.77 4.46 -4.33
C THR A 22 2.30 4.82 -4.44
N ALA A 23 1.58 4.35 -5.45
CA ALA A 23 0.15 4.59 -5.60
C ALA A 23 -0.65 3.97 -4.45
N VAL A 24 -0.31 2.74 -4.02
CA VAL A 24 -0.92 2.11 -2.84
C VAL A 24 -0.66 2.92 -1.58
N ALA A 25 0.59 3.34 -1.34
CA ALA A 25 0.93 4.16 -0.17
C ALA A 25 0.17 5.50 -0.17
N GLN A 26 0.04 6.15 -1.33
CA GLN A 26 -0.73 7.39 -1.46
C GLN A 26 -2.23 7.17 -1.24
N ALA A 27 -2.79 6.05 -1.68
CA ALA A 27 -4.20 5.73 -1.46
C ALA A 27 -4.52 5.47 0.02
N VAL A 28 -3.56 4.90 0.78
CA VAL A 28 -3.76 4.57 2.20
C VAL A 28 -3.40 5.76 3.11
N PHE A 29 -2.28 6.43 2.86
CA PHE A 29 -1.72 7.45 3.78
C PHE A 29 -1.81 8.88 3.24
N GLY A 30 -2.39 9.09 2.04
CA GLY A 30 -2.31 10.38 1.36
C GLY A 30 -3.26 11.44 1.90
N ASP A 31 -4.44 11.07 2.34
CA ASP A 31 -5.46 11.98 2.85
C ASP A 31 -6.35 11.31 3.89
N ILE A 32 -6.17 11.69 5.14
CA ILE A 32 -7.01 11.20 6.24
C ILE A 32 -8.45 11.73 6.17
N GLY A 33 -8.66 12.88 5.54
CA GLY A 33 -9.99 13.47 5.32
C GLY A 33 -10.90 12.57 4.48
N TYR A 34 -10.32 11.79 3.56
CA TYR A 34 -11.06 10.78 2.80
C TYR A 34 -11.79 9.76 3.70
N PHE A 35 -11.14 9.34 4.79
CA PHE A 35 -11.78 8.40 5.74
C PHE A 35 -12.95 9.05 6.47
N ARG A 36 -12.85 10.34 6.84
CA ARG A 36 -13.97 11.08 7.45
C ARG A 36 -15.18 11.11 6.52
N ASP A 37 -14.97 11.47 5.25
CA ASP A 37 -16.04 11.53 4.26
C ASP A 37 -16.72 10.16 4.05
N GLU A 38 -15.92 9.08 4.00
CA GLU A 38 -16.46 7.72 3.87
C GLU A 38 -17.18 7.26 5.16
N PHE A 39 -16.68 7.61 6.34
CA PHE A 39 -17.33 7.27 7.62
C PHE A 39 -18.67 8.00 7.79
N GLU A 40 -18.76 9.28 7.38
CA GLU A 40 -20.01 10.03 7.34
C GLU A 40 -21.00 9.40 6.35
N LYS A 41 -20.56 9.07 5.16
CA LYS A 41 -21.38 8.47 4.09
C LYS A 41 -22.02 7.12 4.49
N TYR A 42 -21.31 6.32 5.29
CA TYR A 42 -21.76 5.00 5.72
C TYR A 42 -22.31 4.97 7.15
N ASP A 43 -22.54 6.13 7.77
CA ASP A 43 -23.07 6.27 9.14
C ASP A 43 -22.30 5.42 10.18
N VAL A 44 -20.97 5.40 10.08
CA VAL A 44 -20.12 4.53 10.91
C VAL A 44 -20.28 4.86 12.40
N THR A 45 -20.48 6.13 12.76
CA THR A 45 -20.71 6.59 14.15
C THR A 45 -21.88 5.87 14.83
N GLN A 46 -22.96 5.60 14.09
CA GLN A 46 -24.12 4.88 14.63
C GLN A 46 -23.86 3.38 14.82
N ASN A 47 -22.91 2.82 14.07
CA ASN A 47 -22.61 1.39 14.12
C ASN A 47 -21.66 1.03 15.26
N ILE A 48 -20.81 1.96 15.70
CA ILE A 48 -19.78 1.72 16.73
C ILE A 48 -19.97 2.59 17.99
N ASP A 49 -21.09 3.35 18.05
CA ASP A 49 -21.47 4.23 19.17
C ASP A 49 -20.30 5.12 19.67
N MET A 50 -19.67 5.81 18.72
CA MET A 50 -18.55 6.73 18.94
C MET A 50 -18.79 8.07 18.24
N GLU A 51 -18.26 9.14 18.81
CA GLU A 51 -18.21 10.44 18.14
C GLU A 51 -17.21 10.43 16.96
N MET A 52 -17.51 11.19 15.91
CA MET A 52 -16.67 11.23 14.71
C MET A 52 -15.23 11.66 15.02
N ASP A 53 -15.03 12.58 15.95
CA ASP A 53 -13.69 13.07 16.31
C ASP A 53 -12.87 12.01 17.05
N ASP A 54 -13.50 11.13 17.83
CA ASP A 54 -12.86 9.98 18.47
C ASP A 54 -12.46 8.93 17.45
N ILE A 55 -13.34 8.65 16.47
CA ILE A 55 -13.03 7.74 15.36
C ILE A 55 -11.82 8.25 14.57
N MET A 56 -11.81 9.53 14.25
CA MET A 56 -10.71 10.15 13.49
C MET A 56 -9.41 10.18 14.28
N TYR A 57 -9.47 10.38 15.60
CA TYR A 57 -8.30 10.27 16.47
C TYR A 57 -7.70 8.85 16.43
N VAL A 58 -8.53 7.82 16.61
CA VAL A 58 -8.07 6.41 16.50
C VAL A 58 -7.51 6.10 15.12
N MET A 59 -8.14 6.61 14.06
CA MET A 59 -7.66 6.41 12.69
C MET A 59 -6.29 7.06 12.46
N ASP A 60 -6.07 8.29 12.96
CA ASP A 60 -4.80 9.01 12.85
C ASP A 60 -3.67 8.24 13.55
N GLU A 61 -3.89 7.82 14.79
CA GLU A 61 -2.94 7.02 15.56
C GLU A 61 -2.63 5.66 14.91
N LEU A 62 -3.63 5.03 14.29
CA LEU A 62 -3.46 3.80 13.53
C LEU A 62 -2.63 4.02 12.26
N MET A 63 -2.88 5.11 11.51
CA MET A 63 -2.11 5.46 10.33
C MET A 63 -0.65 5.76 10.68
N ASP A 64 -0.39 6.50 11.74
CA ASP A 64 0.95 6.76 12.27
C ASP A 64 1.67 5.46 12.65
N TYR A 65 0.97 4.53 13.30
CA TYR A 65 1.53 3.22 13.61
C TYR A 65 1.89 2.43 12.36
N LEU A 66 0.99 2.33 11.38
CA LEU A 66 1.21 1.58 10.14
C LEU A 66 2.28 2.22 9.26
N HIS A 67 2.40 3.56 9.27
CA HIS A 67 3.43 4.30 8.53
C HIS A 67 4.81 4.20 9.20
N GLY A 68 4.85 3.96 10.51
CA GLY A 68 6.08 3.81 11.29
C GLY A 68 6.47 5.05 12.11
N ASP A 69 5.59 6.04 12.21
CA ASP A 69 5.76 7.25 13.00
C ASP A 69 5.43 6.99 14.49
N ARG A 70 4.63 5.94 14.76
CA ARG A 70 4.32 5.41 16.09
C ARG A 70 4.82 3.97 16.24
N ASN A 71 5.33 3.61 17.44
CA ASN A 71 5.94 2.29 17.69
C ASN A 71 4.94 1.19 18.06
N ASP A 72 3.85 1.55 18.74
CA ASP A 72 2.85 0.61 19.27
C ASP A 72 1.44 1.24 19.24
N LEU A 73 0.42 0.45 19.58
CA LEU A 73 -0.98 0.87 19.72
C LEU A 73 -1.41 0.90 21.20
N GLU A 74 -0.47 1.14 22.11
CA GLU A 74 -0.77 1.26 23.54
C GLU A 74 -1.30 2.65 23.88
N ASN A 75 -2.20 2.72 24.88
CA ASN A 75 -2.73 3.97 25.41
C ASN A 75 -3.45 4.85 24.36
N ILE A 76 -4.10 4.24 23.37
CA ILE A 76 -5.05 4.93 22.50
C ILE A 76 -6.40 4.87 23.19
N VAL A 77 -6.61 5.83 24.09
CA VAL A 77 -7.79 5.90 24.97
C VAL A 77 -8.83 6.82 24.36
N THR A 78 -10.06 6.31 24.24
CA THR A 78 -11.20 7.07 23.72
C THR A 78 -12.50 6.60 24.37
N GLU A 79 -13.60 7.31 24.14
CA GLU A 79 -14.92 6.93 24.60
C GLU A 79 -15.59 5.98 23.61
N VAL A 80 -15.96 4.79 24.09
CA VAL A 80 -16.68 3.77 23.32
C VAL A 80 -17.85 3.28 24.16
N ASP A 81 -19.05 3.32 23.63
CA ASP A 81 -20.29 2.91 24.36
C ASP A 81 -20.48 3.69 25.69
N GLY A 82 -20.00 4.94 25.75
CA GLY A 82 -20.05 5.77 26.96
C GLY A 82 -19.02 5.43 28.03
N GLU A 83 -18.06 4.54 27.75
CA GLU A 83 -16.96 4.19 28.63
C GLU A 83 -15.61 4.60 28.06
N THR A 84 -14.79 5.27 28.86
CA THR A 84 -13.41 5.61 28.49
C THR A 84 -12.51 4.40 28.69
N ARG A 85 -11.92 3.88 27.59
CA ARG A 85 -11.05 2.71 27.62
C ARG A 85 -10.03 2.71 26.48
N ASP A 86 -9.03 1.85 26.57
CA ASP A 86 -8.16 1.54 25.42
C ASP A 86 -9.02 1.03 24.27
N PHE A 87 -8.81 1.62 23.09
CA PHE A 87 -9.58 1.25 21.89
C PHE A 87 -9.22 -0.15 21.41
N PHE A 88 -7.92 -0.45 21.29
CA PHE A 88 -7.45 -1.72 20.75
C PHE A 88 -7.33 -2.81 21.82
N SER A 89 -7.99 -3.94 21.59
CA SER A 89 -7.75 -5.17 22.33
C SER A 89 -6.40 -5.80 21.96
N GLU A 90 -5.86 -6.67 22.81
CA GLU A 90 -4.60 -7.39 22.55
C GLU A 90 -4.61 -8.18 21.22
N ARG A 91 -5.76 -8.76 20.87
CA ARG A 91 -5.92 -9.48 19.61
C ARG A 91 -5.82 -8.55 18.39
N GLU A 92 -6.42 -7.38 18.48
CA GLU A 92 -6.37 -6.37 17.42
C GLU A 92 -4.97 -5.78 17.29
N LYS A 93 -4.26 -5.53 18.39
CA LYS A 93 -2.86 -5.09 18.37
C LYS A 93 -1.96 -6.11 17.66
N VAL A 94 -2.12 -7.40 17.94
CA VAL A 94 -1.38 -8.47 17.24
C VAL A 94 -1.69 -8.46 15.74
N HIS A 95 -2.98 -8.37 15.38
CA HIS A 95 -3.37 -8.30 13.96
C HIS A 95 -2.80 -7.05 13.27
N MET A 96 -2.85 -5.90 13.91
CA MET A 96 -2.27 -4.66 13.37
C MET A 96 -0.74 -4.74 13.25
N ALA A 97 -0.05 -5.49 14.11
CA ALA A 97 1.38 -5.74 13.99
C ALA A 97 1.70 -6.56 12.71
N ASP A 98 0.87 -7.55 12.38
CA ASP A 98 1.00 -8.30 11.13
C ASP A 98 0.74 -7.38 9.91
N CYS A 99 -0.28 -6.53 9.98
CA CYS A 99 -0.54 -5.53 8.95
C CYS A 99 0.64 -4.56 8.76
N LYS A 100 1.20 -4.04 9.86
CA LYS A 100 2.39 -3.18 9.83
C LYS A 100 3.56 -3.85 9.14
N ALA A 101 3.83 -5.13 9.45
CA ALA A 101 4.90 -5.88 8.81
C ALA A 101 4.74 -5.97 7.28
N LEU A 102 3.50 -6.05 6.77
CA LEU A 102 3.22 -6.01 5.33
C LEU A 102 3.52 -4.63 4.73
N PHE A 103 3.14 -3.53 5.41
CA PHE A 103 3.47 -2.17 4.95
C PHE A 103 4.98 -1.92 4.98
N ASP A 104 5.68 -2.30 6.05
CA ASP A 104 7.13 -2.19 6.16
C ASP A 104 7.85 -2.96 5.03
N GLY A 105 7.39 -4.17 4.74
CA GLY A 105 7.85 -4.96 3.60
C GLY A 105 7.61 -4.25 2.26
N GLY A 106 6.42 -3.69 2.07
CA GLY A 106 6.07 -2.90 0.89
C GLY A 106 6.96 -1.67 0.72
N PHE A 107 7.21 -0.92 1.80
CA PHE A 107 8.10 0.24 1.78
C PHE A 107 9.56 -0.15 1.48
N ALA A 108 10.04 -1.27 2.02
CA ALA A 108 11.38 -1.78 1.73
C ALA A 108 11.51 -2.18 0.25
N ILE A 109 10.54 -2.90 -0.31
CA ILE A 109 10.53 -3.27 -1.73
C ILE A 109 10.45 -2.02 -2.62
N ARG A 110 9.64 -1.02 -2.27
CA ARG A 110 9.54 0.26 -2.99
C ARG A 110 10.90 0.99 -3.03
N LYS A 111 11.58 1.09 -1.88
CA LYS A 111 12.91 1.71 -1.78
C LYS A 111 13.94 0.95 -2.62
N ALA A 112 13.96 -0.39 -2.52
CA ALA A 112 14.86 -1.22 -3.32
C ALA A 112 14.59 -1.06 -4.83
N ALA A 113 13.34 -1.08 -5.25
CA ALA A 113 12.95 -0.87 -6.64
C ALA A 113 13.39 0.51 -7.17
N ALA A 114 13.24 1.57 -6.37
CA ALA A 114 13.71 2.91 -6.73
C ALA A 114 15.22 2.96 -6.95
N VAL A 115 16.01 2.34 -6.05
CA VAL A 115 17.47 2.27 -6.17
C VAL A 115 17.89 1.47 -7.40
N ILE A 116 17.26 0.31 -7.64
CA ILE A 116 17.53 -0.53 -8.81
C ILE A 116 17.22 0.23 -10.10
N PHE A 117 16.06 0.86 -10.18
CA PHE A 117 15.64 1.66 -11.34
C PHE A 117 16.65 2.77 -11.63
N ALA A 118 17.02 3.56 -10.61
CA ALA A 118 17.98 4.67 -10.76
C ALA A 118 19.35 4.15 -11.21
N ALA A 119 19.89 3.12 -10.58
CA ALA A 119 21.19 2.55 -10.91
C ALA A 119 21.25 2.03 -12.34
N LEU A 120 20.24 1.26 -12.77
CA LEU A 120 20.20 0.70 -14.12
C LEU A 120 20.00 1.78 -15.19
N THR A 121 19.17 2.78 -14.91
CA THR A 121 18.93 3.92 -15.82
C THR A 121 20.22 4.75 -15.99
N VAL A 122 20.91 5.08 -14.91
CA VAL A 122 22.21 5.77 -14.94
C VAL A 122 23.24 4.95 -15.70
N ALA A 123 23.35 3.65 -15.45
CA ALA A 123 24.30 2.79 -16.14
C ALA A 123 24.05 2.73 -17.66
N LEU A 124 22.78 2.72 -18.08
CA LEU A 124 22.42 2.79 -19.51
C LEU A 124 22.72 4.17 -20.11
N ALA A 125 22.48 5.25 -19.37
CA ALA A 125 22.73 6.61 -19.80
C ALA A 125 24.23 6.86 -20.00
N VAL A 126 25.07 6.47 -19.04
CA VAL A 126 26.53 6.58 -19.14
C VAL A 126 27.09 5.82 -20.35
N LYS A 127 26.55 4.64 -20.62
CA LYS A 127 26.92 3.85 -21.81
C LYS A 127 26.28 4.36 -23.11
N LYS A 128 25.53 5.46 -23.09
CA LYS A 128 24.77 6.01 -24.24
C LYS A 128 23.83 4.96 -24.90
N LYS A 129 23.26 4.06 -24.08
CA LYS A 129 22.38 2.96 -24.48
C LYS A 129 20.95 3.12 -23.94
N PHE A 130 20.68 4.17 -23.20
CA PHE A 130 19.33 4.49 -22.73
C PHE A 130 18.38 4.76 -23.91
N SER A 131 17.18 4.21 -23.84
CA SER A 131 16.12 4.42 -24.81
C SER A 131 14.78 4.50 -24.10
N LEU A 132 14.20 5.68 -24.11
CA LEU A 132 12.90 5.95 -23.49
C LEU A 132 11.78 5.10 -24.11
N ASP A 133 11.77 4.96 -25.44
CA ASP A 133 10.76 4.14 -26.14
C ASP A 133 10.78 2.67 -25.70
N ARG A 134 11.97 2.11 -25.45
CA ARG A 134 12.10 0.75 -24.95
C ARG A 134 11.63 0.64 -23.50
N LEU A 135 11.98 1.61 -22.67
CA LEU A 135 11.53 1.67 -21.28
C LEU A 135 10.00 1.71 -21.22
N ILE A 136 9.38 2.62 -21.96
CA ILE A 136 7.91 2.75 -22.03
C ILE A 136 7.26 1.44 -22.52
N LYS A 137 7.77 0.84 -23.60
CA LYS A 137 7.22 -0.42 -24.11
C LYS A 137 7.30 -1.56 -23.10
N TYR A 138 8.43 -1.71 -22.41
CA TYR A 138 8.57 -2.76 -21.39
C TYR A 138 7.73 -2.46 -20.16
N SER A 139 7.62 -1.20 -19.73
CA SER A 139 6.72 -0.81 -18.63
C SER A 139 5.26 -1.11 -18.97
N ALA A 140 4.83 -0.82 -20.20
CA ALA A 140 3.47 -1.13 -20.65
C ALA A 140 3.19 -2.64 -20.64
N VAL A 141 4.17 -3.47 -21.10
CA VAL A 141 4.03 -4.93 -21.05
C VAL A 141 3.92 -5.43 -19.61
N VAL A 142 4.81 -4.96 -18.71
CA VAL A 142 4.80 -5.34 -17.29
C VAL A 142 3.48 -4.93 -16.63
N SER A 143 3.04 -3.69 -16.82
CA SER A 143 1.76 -3.19 -16.29
C SER A 143 0.56 -3.99 -16.82
N GLY A 144 0.59 -4.33 -18.13
CA GLY A 144 -0.44 -5.16 -18.74
C GLY A 144 -0.53 -6.57 -18.12
N ILE A 145 0.61 -7.19 -17.82
CA ILE A 145 0.67 -8.49 -17.16
C ILE A 145 0.10 -8.39 -15.73
N ILE A 146 0.52 -7.39 -14.96
CA ILE A 146 0.03 -7.17 -13.58
C ILE A 146 -1.49 -6.95 -13.60
N LEU A 147 -2.00 -6.12 -14.51
CA LEU A 147 -3.43 -5.88 -14.64
C LEU A 147 -4.19 -7.15 -15.03
N ALA A 148 -3.68 -7.95 -15.97
CA ALA A 148 -4.29 -9.20 -16.36
C ALA A 148 -4.37 -10.19 -15.18
N VAL A 149 -3.30 -10.32 -14.40
CA VAL A 149 -3.29 -11.15 -13.19
C VAL A 149 -4.30 -10.65 -12.15
N ALA A 150 -4.33 -9.34 -11.89
CA ALA A 150 -5.28 -8.74 -10.97
C ALA A 150 -6.75 -8.96 -11.41
N LEU A 151 -7.04 -8.84 -12.69
CA LEU A 151 -8.37 -9.13 -13.25
C LEU A 151 -8.76 -10.60 -13.08
N VAL A 152 -7.84 -11.54 -13.35
CA VAL A 152 -8.09 -12.98 -13.14
C VAL A 152 -8.40 -13.27 -11.67
N ILE A 153 -7.58 -12.75 -10.74
CA ILE A 153 -7.82 -12.92 -9.30
C ILE A 153 -9.17 -12.30 -8.90
N GLY A 154 -9.47 -11.10 -9.37
CA GLY A 154 -10.74 -10.43 -9.09
C GLY A 154 -11.95 -11.21 -9.61
N ILE A 155 -11.88 -11.78 -10.81
CA ILE A 155 -12.95 -12.62 -11.37
C ILE A 155 -13.11 -13.91 -10.54
N LEU A 156 -12.01 -14.58 -10.19
CA LEU A 156 -12.05 -15.79 -9.37
C LEU A 156 -12.65 -15.49 -7.99
N ALA A 157 -12.25 -14.42 -7.35
CA ALA A 157 -12.81 -13.99 -6.06
C ALA A 157 -14.30 -13.64 -6.16
N ALA A 158 -14.75 -13.05 -7.27
CA ALA A 158 -16.16 -12.72 -7.48
C ALA A 158 -17.04 -13.97 -7.74
N VAL A 159 -16.45 -15.03 -8.33
CA VAL A 159 -17.18 -16.28 -8.63
C VAL A 159 -17.24 -17.20 -7.41
N ASP A 160 -16.15 -17.36 -6.70
CA ASP A 160 -16.08 -18.19 -5.50
C ASP A 160 -15.06 -17.63 -4.50
N PHE A 161 -15.53 -16.76 -3.61
CA PHE A 161 -14.72 -16.15 -2.57
C PHE A 161 -14.11 -17.19 -1.63
N ASN A 162 -14.86 -18.22 -1.26
CA ASN A 162 -14.40 -19.25 -0.34
C ASN A 162 -13.29 -20.11 -0.93
N ALA A 163 -13.36 -20.45 -2.22
CA ALA A 163 -12.32 -21.22 -2.90
C ALA A 163 -11.01 -20.43 -3.07
N CYS A 164 -11.05 -19.09 -3.03
CA CYS A 164 -9.87 -18.25 -3.20
C CYS A 164 -9.17 -17.87 -1.89
N PHE A 165 -9.89 -17.87 -0.74
CA PHE A 165 -9.42 -17.29 0.51
C PHE A 165 -9.57 -18.20 1.75
N ILE A 166 -10.00 -19.44 1.57
CA ILE A 166 -10.03 -20.50 2.57
C ILE A 166 -9.21 -21.68 2.08
#